data_a588bf1592e993ca3e67c62186e963cd
#
_entry.id   a588bf1592e993ca3e67c62186e963cd
#
_cell.length_a   1.000
_cell.length_b   1.000
_cell.length_c   1.000
_cell.angle_alpha   90.00
_cell.angle_beta   90.00
_cell.angle_gamma   90.00
#
_symmetry.space_group_name_H-M   'P 1'
#
loop_
_entity.id
_entity.type
_entity.pdbx_description
1 polymer ?
#
loop_
_entity_poly.entity_id
_entity_poly.type
_entity_poly.pdbx_seq_one_letter_code
_entity_poly.pdbx_strand_id
1 'polypeptide(L)'
;MSKISNQQGRDVQKNGISGYTRVIGNNELGQLLSRVQACVISNGNELEKLLISRCSIIEDIDIFIKNVEKNNIQQGTFLCTKRILKQTQKYKEVIKGIEPDMIIFIVSNFRICKIIELKDGDMFDTKKVKGEKANLITFTEKFGAKIPFSTDYYICCFNQNNKEVIKEGMKNEFELEHIMTGKELCEILNIEYQEILNIRKKDMEDNFNYFIEELLKIPEVLEKIKQILSTL
;
A
#
# COMPACT_ATOMS: atom_id res chain seq x y z
N MET A 1 8.96 -3.66 5.68
CA MET A 1 8.12 -4.68 5.00
C MET A 1 7.47 -5.59 6.03
N SER A 2 6.42 -6.27 5.63
CA SER A 2 5.87 -7.35 6.44
C SER A 2 6.90 -8.49 6.59
N LYS A 3 6.94 -9.13 7.77
CA LYS A 3 7.87 -10.24 8.02
C LYS A 3 7.15 -11.58 7.92
N ILE A 4 7.74 -12.53 7.18
CA ILE A 4 7.21 -13.89 7.00
C ILE A 4 7.09 -14.59 8.36
N SER A 5 8.03 -14.36 9.28
CA SER A 5 8.02 -14.91 10.64
C SER A 5 6.76 -14.54 11.44
N ASN A 6 6.17 -13.38 11.16
CA ASN A 6 4.97 -12.86 11.85
C ASN A 6 3.66 -13.25 11.16
N GLN A 7 3.72 -13.91 10.01
CA GLN A 7 2.53 -14.34 9.28
C GLN A 7 2.09 -15.74 9.70
N GLN A 8 0.80 -15.90 9.90
CA GLN A 8 0.21 -17.22 10.02
C GLN A 8 -0.03 -17.79 8.63
N GLY A 9 0.45 -19.00 8.39
CA GLY A 9 0.10 -19.77 7.20
C GLY A 9 -1.39 -20.12 7.20
N ARG A 10 -1.87 -20.69 6.10
CA ARG A 10 -3.25 -21.18 6.03
C ARG A 10 -3.43 -22.32 7.04
N ASP A 11 -4.37 -22.15 7.96
CA ASP A 11 -4.74 -23.20 8.91
C ASP A 11 -5.51 -24.30 8.16
N VAL A 12 -4.90 -25.46 8.02
CA VAL A 12 -5.47 -26.61 7.30
C VAL A 12 -6.79 -27.07 7.92
N GLN A 13 -6.93 -27.00 9.25
CA GLN A 13 -8.15 -27.41 9.94
C GLN A 13 -9.32 -26.46 9.68
N LYS A 14 -9.05 -25.14 9.59
CA LYS A 14 -10.09 -24.13 9.37
C LYS A 14 -10.34 -23.82 7.90
N ASN A 15 -9.29 -23.83 7.08
CA ASN A 15 -9.30 -23.29 5.72
C ASN A 15 -9.08 -24.36 4.64
N GLY A 16 -8.90 -25.64 5.03
CA GLY A 16 -8.57 -26.73 4.14
C GLY A 16 -7.17 -26.65 3.52
N ILE A 17 -6.83 -27.60 2.69
CA ILE A 17 -5.51 -27.72 2.04
C ILE A 17 -5.27 -26.51 1.11
N SER A 18 -4.10 -25.89 1.23
CA SER A 18 -3.73 -24.74 0.39
C SER A 18 -3.56 -25.14 -1.09
N GLY A 19 -3.69 -24.16 -2.00
CA GLY A 19 -3.38 -24.37 -3.40
C GLY A 19 -1.94 -24.82 -3.61
N TYR A 20 -1.02 -24.27 -2.84
CA TYR A 20 0.41 -24.67 -2.86
C TYR A 20 0.61 -26.13 -2.48
N THR A 21 -0.02 -26.59 -1.40
CA THR A 21 0.01 -28.00 -0.99
C THR A 21 -0.55 -28.92 -2.07
N ARG A 22 -1.65 -28.55 -2.72
CA ARG A 22 -2.25 -29.35 -3.81
C ARG A 22 -1.33 -29.49 -5.03
N VAL A 23 -0.57 -28.44 -5.34
CA VAL A 23 0.35 -28.44 -6.49
C VAL A 23 1.66 -29.16 -6.18
N ILE A 24 2.20 -28.97 -4.98
CA ILE A 24 3.54 -29.44 -4.61
C ILE A 24 3.49 -30.82 -3.92
N GLY A 25 2.38 -31.15 -3.26
CA GLY A 25 2.19 -32.43 -2.55
C GLY A 25 2.79 -32.47 -1.14
N ASN A 26 3.46 -31.40 -0.67
CA ASN A 26 4.08 -31.30 0.66
C ASN A 26 3.38 -30.25 1.52
N ASN A 27 2.89 -30.66 2.71
CA ASN A 27 2.10 -29.77 3.60
C ASN A 27 2.95 -28.67 4.23
N GLU A 28 4.15 -28.98 4.70
CA GLU A 28 5.02 -28.01 5.38
C GLU A 28 5.48 -26.93 4.41
N LEU A 29 5.89 -27.34 3.19
CA LEU A 29 6.24 -26.41 2.13
C LEU A 29 5.03 -25.56 1.68
N GLY A 30 3.86 -26.17 1.57
CA GLY A 30 2.62 -25.49 1.23
C GLY A 30 2.23 -24.43 2.28
N GLN A 31 2.46 -24.71 3.58
CA GLN A 31 2.25 -23.75 4.66
C GLN A 31 3.27 -22.61 4.62
N LEU A 32 4.55 -22.91 4.39
CA LEU A 32 5.60 -21.90 4.26
C LEU A 32 5.28 -20.93 3.11
N LEU A 33 4.90 -21.44 1.94
CA LEU A 33 4.47 -20.62 0.79
C LEU A 33 3.21 -19.81 1.08
N SER A 34 2.26 -20.34 1.85
CA SER A 34 1.08 -19.59 2.30
C SER A 34 1.44 -18.41 3.21
N ARG A 35 2.46 -18.56 4.05
CA ARG A 35 2.99 -17.48 4.89
C ARG A 35 3.67 -16.40 4.05
N VAL A 36 4.44 -16.81 3.03
CA VAL A 36 5.03 -15.87 2.06
C VAL A 36 3.94 -15.08 1.34
N GLN A 37 2.90 -15.75 0.87
CA GLN A 37 1.77 -15.08 0.21
C GLN A 37 1.04 -14.09 1.14
N ALA A 38 0.82 -14.47 2.40
CA ALA A 38 0.23 -13.58 3.39
C ALA A 38 1.13 -12.35 3.65
N CYS A 39 2.46 -12.55 3.66
CA CYS A 39 3.43 -11.48 3.76
C CYS A 39 3.34 -10.52 2.57
N VAL A 40 3.25 -11.03 1.34
CA VAL A 40 3.09 -10.22 0.12
C VAL A 40 1.81 -9.38 0.18
N ILE A 41 0.68 -9.97 0.60
CA ILE A 41 -0.59 -9.25 0.73
C ILE A 41 -0.51 -8.14 1.79
N SER A 42 0.15 -8.40 2.93
CA SER A 42 0.25 -7.42 4.02
C SER A 42 1.29 -6.33 3.78
N ASN A 43 2.13 -6.47 2.75
CA ASN A 43 3.24 -5.56 2.48
C ASN A 43 2.78 -4.14 2.11
N GLY A 44 1.66 -3.99 1.40
CA GLY A 44 1.04 -2.70 1.13
C GLY A 44 0.61 -1.98 2.42
N ASN A 45 -0.03 -2.69 3.34
CA ASN A 45 -0.43 -2.15 4.64
C ASN A 45 0.77 -1.72 5.49
N GLU A 46 1.90 -2.43 5.42
CA GLU A 46 3.12 -2.06 6.14
C GLU A 46 3.78 -0.81 5.56
N LEU A 47 3.77 -0.65 4.22
CA LEU A 47 4.21 0.57 3.57
C LEU A 47 3.38 1.78 4.03
N GLU A 48 2.05 1.64 4.02
CA GLU A 48 1.14 2.68 4.49
C GLU A 48 1.44 3.08 5.94
N LYS A 49 1.57 2.12 6.86
CA LYS A 49 1.93 2.36 8.27
C LYS A 49 3.29 3.06 8.41
N LEU A 50 4.27 2.68 7.60
CA LEU A 50 5.60 3.24 7.63
C LEU A 50 5.59 4.73 7.23
N LEU A 51 4.81 5.10 6.23
CA LEU A 51 4.60 6.49 5.83
C LEU A 51 3.82 7.27 6.90
N ILE A 52 2.70 6.72 7.38
CA ILE A 52 1.83 7.34 8.39
C ILE A 52 2.62 7.68 9.67
N SER A 53 3.51 6.80 10.11
CA SER A 53 4.28 7.01 11.35
C SER A 53 5.23 8.22 11.32
N ARG A 54 5.42 8.85 10.14
CA ARG A 54 6.31 9.99 9.90
C ARG A 54 5.57 11.28 9.55
N CYS A 55 4.25 11.27 9.53
CA CYS A 55 3.43 12.38 9.08
C CYS A 55 2.66 13.04 10.21
N SER A 56 2.31 14.32 10.02
CA SER A 56 1.29 14.98 10.81
C SER A 56 -0.09 14.47 10.42
N ILE A 57 -0.72 13.69 11.29
CA ILE A 57 -1.99 13.01 11.01
C ILE A 57 -3.14 13.87 11.51
N ILE A 58 -4.17 14.00 10.70
CA ILE A 58 -5.46 14.58 11.09
C ILE A 58 -6.17 13.58 12.01
N GLU A 59 -6.60 14.02 13.17
CA GLU A 59 -7.35 13.17 14.11
C GLU A 59 -8.83 13.06 13.75
N ASP A 60 -9.43 14.17 13.28
CA ASP A 60 -10.83 14.29 12.87
C ASP A 60 -10.93 15.19 11.64
N ILE A 61 -11.40 14.65 10.53
CA ILE A 61 -11.48 15.38 9.26
C ILE A 61 -12.57 16.45 9.28
N ASP A 62 -13.67 16.24 9.99
CA ASP A 62 -14.78 17.21 10.05
C ASP A 62 -14.34 18.46 10.81
N ILE A 63 -13.60 18.27 11.91
CA ILE A 63 -12.99 19.36 12.69
C ILE A 63 -11.89 20.04 11.88
N PHE A 64 -11.03 19.29 11.23
CA PHE A 64 -9.95 19.82 10.39
C PHE A 64 -10.50 20.77 9.31
N ILE A 65 -11.45 20.30 8.50
CA ILE A 65 -12.04 21.13 7.43
C ILE A 65 -12.71 22.38 8.01
N LYS A 66 -13.43 22.26 9.11
CA LYS A 66 -14.04 23.42 9.80
C LYS A 66 -13.00 24.45 10.24
N ASN A 67 -11.85 24.01 10.73
CA ASN A 67 -10.76 24.92 11.13
C ASN A 67 -10.12 25.60 9.91
N VAL A 68 -9.96 24.88 8.79
CA VAL A 68 -9.50 25.44 7.51
C VAL A 68 -10.46 26.51 6.99
N GLU A 69 -11.78 26.25 7.03
CA GLU A 69 -12.82 27.22 6.63
C GLU A 69 -12.74 28.52 7.43
N LYS A 70 -12.41 28.42 8.71
CA LYS A 70 -12.28 29.55 9.63
C LYS A 70 -10.89 30.21 9.61
N ASN A 71 -9.96 29.77 8.76
CA ASN A 71 -8.54 30.18 8.78
C ASN A 71 -7.86 29.96 10.17
N ASN A 72 -8.32 29.00 10.93
CA ASN A 72 -7.82 28.65 12.26
C ASN A 72 -6.94 27.38 12.20
N ILE A 73 -5.96 27.36 11.28
CA ILE A 73 -5.00 26.27 11.13
C ILE A 73 -3.65 26.83 10.68
N GLN A 74 -2.56 26.25 11.17
CA GLN A 74 -1.22 26.60 10.72
C GLN A 74 -0.96 26.05 9.32
N GLN A 75 -0.06 26.72 8.59
CA GLN A 75 0.43 26.21 7.31
C GLN A 75 1.18 24.90 7.53
N GLY A 76 1.02 23.96 6.60
CA GLY A 76 1.67 22.65 6.68
C GLY A 76 1.04 21.61 5.76
N THR A 77 1.61 20.41 5.82
CA THR A 77 1.11 19.21 5.13
C THR A 77 0.51 18.28 6.17
N PHE A 78 -0.73 17.87 5.94
CA PHE A 78 -1.51 17.04 6.85
C PHE A 78 -2.01 15.79 6.12
N LEU A 79 -1.91 14.64 6.77
CA LEU A 79 -2.33 13.36 6.23
C LEU A 79 -3.65 12.90 6.88
N CYS A 80 -4.64 12.58 6.05
CA CYS A 80 -5.84 11.87 6.47
C CYS A 80 -5.77 10.42 5.94
N THR A 81 -5.82 9.46 6.84
CA THR A 81 -5.83 8.04 6.49
C THR A 81 -7.24 7.56 6.17
N LYS A 82 -7.35 6.47 5.41
CA LYS A 82 -8.62 5.78 5.14
C LYS A 82 -9.42 5.50 6.42
N ARG A 83 -8.73 5.14 7.51
CA ARG A 83 -9.37 4.88 8.82
C ARG A 83 -10.06 6.12 9.38
N ILE A 84 -9.38 7.27 9.34
CA ILE A 84 -9.92 8.55 9.82
C ILE A 84 -11.05 9.02 8.92
N LEU A 85 -10.85 8.91 7.60
CA LEU A 85 -11.87 9.26 6.62
C LEU A 85 -13.17 8.50 6.84
N LYS A 86 -13.13 7.20 7.16
CA LYS A 86 -14.31 6.39 7.47
C LYS A 86 -15.05 6.79 8.75
N GLN A 87 -14.43 7.58 9.63
CA GLN A 87 -15.05 8.06 10.87
C GLN A 87 -15.84 9.38 10.68
N THR A 88 -15.69 10.05 9.53
CA THR A 88 -16.44 11.29 9.24
C THR A 88 -17.94 11.09 9.39
N GLN A 89 -18.61 12.08 9.96
CA GLN A 89 -20.07 12.13 10.01
C GLN A 89 -20.63 12.98 8.86
N LYS A 90 -19.93 14.08 8.51
CA LYS A 90 -20.35 15.05 7.50
C LYS A 90 -20.27 14.50 6.07
N TYR A 91 -19.28 13.66 5.76
CA TYR A 91 -19.00 13.19 4.41
C TYR A 91 -19.34 11.71 4.18
N LYS A 92 -19.84 11.00 5.18
CA LYS A 92 -20.06 9.56 5.19
C LYS A 92 -20.79 9.03 3.95
N GLU A 93 -21.90 9.64 3.58
CA GLU A 93 -22.71 9.18 2.44
C GLU A 93 -22.04 9.46 1.07
N VAL A 94 -21.11 10.42 1.04
CA VAL A 94 -20.41 10.83 -0.19
C VAL A 94 -19.30 9.88 -0.55
N ILE A 95 -18.63 9.31 0.49
CA ILE A 95 -17.37 8.56 0.35
C ILE A 95 -17.53 7.06 0.47
N LYS A 96 -18.70 6.58 0.88
CA LYS A 96 -18.96 5.17 1.20
C LYS A 96 -18.61 4.23 0.05
N GLY A 97 -17.65 3.32 0.30
CA GLY A 97 -17.25 2.28 -0.64
C GLY A 97 -16.23 2.73 -1.70
N ILE A 98 -15.84 4.01 -1.70
CA ILE A 98 -14.86 4.58 -2.64
C ILE A 98 -13.71 5.30 -1.94
N GLU A 99 -13.51 5.01 -0.64
CA GLU A 99 -12.48 5.69 0.16
C GLU A 99 -11.07 5.36 -0.35
N PRO A 100 -10.25 6.38 -0.68
CA PRO A 100 -8.86 6.20 -1.08
C PRO A 100 -7.99 5.73 0.10
N ASP A 101 -6.79 5.27 -0.17
CA ASP A 101 -5.87 4.86 0.88
C ASP A 101 -5.44 6.03 1.76
N MET A 102 -5.20 7.21 1.16
CA MET A 102 -4.86 8.43 1.91
C MET A 102 -5.24 9.70 1.18
N ILE A 103 -5.40 10.78 1.95
CA ILE A 103 -5.60 12.14 1.45
C ILE A 103 -4.55 13.04 2.09
N ILE A 104 -3.87 13.83 1.27
CA ILE A 104 -2.90 14.82 1.72
C ILE A 104 -3.49 16.22 1.53
N PHE A 105 -3.57 16.98 2.62
CA PHE A 105 -3.98 18.39 2.62
C PHE A 105 -2.73 19.24 2.78
N ILE A 106 -2.50 20.15 1.85
CA ILE A 106 -1.45 21.15 1.89
C ILE A 106 -2.11 22.50 2.13
N VAL A 107 -1.84 23.06 3.30
CA VAL A 107 -2.33 24.39 3.72
C VAL A 107 -1.17 25.38 3.63
N SER A 108 -1.24 26.28 2.67
CA SER A 108 -0.30 27.36 2.44
C SER A 108 -1.09 28.61 2.00
N ASN A 109 -0.53 29.48 1.17
CA ASN A 109 -1.27 30.52 0.45
C ASN A 109 -2.34 29.93 -0.49
N PHE A 110 -2.14 28.66 -0.88
CA PHE A 110 -3.10 27.84 -1.62
C PHE A 110 -3.54 26.67 -0.75
N ARG A 111 -4.74 26.17 -0.98
CA ARG A 111 -5.29 24.99 -0.33
C ARG A 111 -5.40 23.89 -1.37
N ILE A 112 -4.52 22.88 -1.26
CA ILE A 112 -4.43 21.76 -2.19
C ILE A 112 -4.77 20.47 -1.46
N CYS A 113 -5.62 19.66 -2.06
CA CYS A 113 -5.97 18.34 -1.58
C CYS A 113 -5.57 17.30 -2.64
N LYS A 114 -4.69 16.36 -2.26
CA LYS A 114 -4.26 15.25 -3.12
C LYS A 114 -4.88 13.97 -2.59
N ILE A 115 -5.68 13.32 -3.43
CA ILE A 115 -6.33 12.04 -3.14
C ILE A 115 -5.46 10.95 -3.73
N ILE A 116 -5.01 9.98 -2.90
CA ILE A 116 -3.98 9.04 -3.30
C ILE A 116 -4.43 7.60 -3.06
N GLU A 117 -4.37 6.80 -4.11
CA GLU A 117 -4.37 5.35 -4.04
C GLU A 117 -2.92 4.87 -4.08
N LEU A 118 -2.47 4.21 -3.01
CA LEU A 118 -1.09 3.77 -2.83
C LEU A 118 -0.94 2.32 -3.26
N LYS A 119 0.04 2.06 -4.11
CA LYS A 119 0.41 0.72 -4.58
C LYS A 119 1.88 0.44 -4.29
N ASP A 120 2.16 -0.76 -3.80
CA ASP A 120 3.53 -1.22 -3.58
C ASP A 120 4.23 -1.57 -4.90
N GLY A 121 3.52 -2.23 -5.81
CA GLY A 121 4.01 -2.58 -7.16
C GLY A 121 3.51 -1.61 -8.24
N ASP A 122 3.88 -1.92 -9.47
CA ASP A 122 3.63 -1.09 -10.66
C ASP A 122 2.88 -1.81 -11.79
N MET A 123 2.49 -3.09 -11.60
CA MET A 123 1.76 -3.88 -12.60
C MET A 123 0.47 -4.47 -12.03
N PHE A 124 -0.65 -4.19 -12.69
CA PHE A 124 -1.97 -4.59 -12.21
C PHE A 124 -2.86 -5.13 -13.34
N ASP A 125 -3.91 -5.85 -12.92
CA ASP A 125 -4.97 -6.32 -13.81
C ASP A 125 -5.82 -5.16 -14.36
N THR A 126 -6.16 -5.21 -15.64
CA THR A 126 -6.90 -4.15 -16.34
C THR A 126 -8.24 -3.82 -15.69
N LYS A 127 -9.00 -4.83 -15.27
CA LYS A 127 -10.30 -4.61 -14.63
C LYS A 127 -10.17 -3.89 -13.29
N LYS A 128 -9.15 -4.27 -12.52
CA LYS A 128 -8.84 -3.63 -11.24
C LYS A 128 -8.43 -2.18 -11.43
N VAL A 129 -7.55 -1.89 -12.39
CA VAL A 129 -7.08 -0.52 -12.67
C VAL A 129 -8.23 0.41 -13.07
N LYS A 130 -9.14 -0.04 -13.94
CA LYS A 130 -10.33 0.73 -14.35
C LYS A 130 -11.24 1.04 -13.16
N GLY A 131 -11.45 0.06 -12.29
CA GLY A 131 -12.25 0.23 -11.07
C GLY A 131 -11.64 1.25 -10.12
N GLU A 132 -10.32 1.17 -9.87
CA GLU A 132 -9.60 2.13 -9.02
C GLU A 132 -9.67 3.56 -9.57
N LYS A 133 -9.44 3.74 -10.88
CA LYS A 133 -9.56 5.04 -11.53
C LYS A 133 -10.97 5.63 -11.38
N ALA A 134 -12.00 4.84 -11.65
CA ALA A 134 -13.39 5.29 -11.54
C ALA A 134 -13.73 5.71 -10.09
N ASN A 135 -13.24 4.96 -9.09
CA ASN A 135 -13.42 5.29 -7.68
C ASN A 135 -12.72 6.60 -7.30
N LEU A 136 -11.46 6.79 -7.75
CA LEU A 136 -10.71 8.02 -7.50
C LEU A 136 -11.39 9.24 -8.11
N ILE A 137 -11.81 9.17 -9.37
CA ILE A 137 -12.55 10.26 -10.03
C ILE A 137 -13.83 10.58 -9.26
N THR A 138 -14.65 9.55 -8.99
CA THR A 138 -15.92 9.73 -8.26
C THR A 138 -15.71 10.33 -6.88
N PHE A 139 -14.68 9.89 -6.16
CA PHE A 139 -14.33 10.45 -4.86
C PHE A 139 -13.92 11.93 -4.98
N THR A 140 -13.05 12.24 -5.93
CA THR A 140 -12.55 13.61 -6.18
C THR A 140 -13.70 14.57 -6.48
N GLU A 141 -14.61 14.17 -7.36
CA GLU A 141 -15.78 14.99 -7.72
C GLU A 141 -16.72 15.19 -6.53
N LYS A 142 -17.08 14.12 -5.82
CA LYS A 142 -18.08 14.19 -4.75
C LYS A 142 -17.54 14.83 -3.47
N PHE A 143 -16.34 14.48 -3.07
CA PHE A 143 -15.72 14.98 -1.84
C PHE A 143 -15.10 16.37 -2.08
N GLY A 144 -14.37 16.55 -3.19
CA GLY A 144 -13.72 17.80 -3.55
C GLY A 144 -14.68 18.97 -3.66
N ALA A 145 -15.88 18.75 -4.21
CA ALA A 145 -16.93 19.79 -4.28
C ALA A 145 -17.44 20.27 -2.92
N LYS A 146 -17.11 19.58 -1.82
CA LYS A 146 -17.62 19.86 -0.46
C LYS A 146 -16.56 20.43 0.49
N ILE A 147 -15.34 20.60 0.03
CA ILE A 147 -14.22 21.07 0.84
C ILE A 147 -13.58 22.32 0.23
N PRO A 148 -12.99 23.22 1.02
CA PRO A 148 -12.40 24.47 0.53
C PRO A 148 -10.95 24.25 0.04
N PHE A 149 -10.75 23.26 -0.84
CA PHE A 149 -9.46 22.89 -1.43
C PHE A 149 -9.56 22.67 -2.95
N SER A 150 -8.53 23.03 -3.67
CA SER A 150 -8.31 22.51 -5.03
C SER A 150 -7.93 21.04 -4.92
N THR A 151 -8.75 20.16 -5.50
CA THR A 151 -8.66 18.72 -5.28
C THR A 151 -8.29 18.00 -6.56
N ASP A 152 -7.34 17.08 -6.46
CA ASP A 152 -6.91 16.23 -7.56
C ASP A 152 -6.58 14.82 -7.05
N TYR A 153 -6.52 13.82 -7.95
CA TYR A 153 -6.29 12.42 -7.61
C TYR A 153 -5.03 11.85 -8.24
N TYR A 154 -4.44 10.87 -7.59
CA TYR A 154 -3.21 10.22 -8.03
C TYR A 154 -3.22 8.73 -7.72
N ILE A 155 -2.68 7.94 -8.67
CA ILE A 155 -2.19 6.59 -8.39
C ILE A 155 -0.71 6.70 -8.07
N CYS A 156 -0.31 6.23 -6.89
CA CYS A 156 1.08 6.24 -6.45
C CYS A 156 1.65 4.83 -6.46
N CYS A 157 2.65 4.57 -7.31
CA CYS A 157 3.43 3.33 -7.30
C CYS A 157 4.75 3.56 -6.59
N PHE A 158 4.85 3.11 -5.33
CA PHE A 158 5.91 3.52 -4.42
C PHE A 158 7.32 3.09 -4.87
N ASN A 159 7.45 1.89 -5.41
CA ASN A 159 8.77 1.32 -5.76
C ASN A 159 9.20 1.59 -7.21
N GLN A 160 8.42 2.34 -7.97
CA GLN A 160 8.75 2.68 -9.36
C GLN A 160 8.96 4.19 -9.51
N ASN A 161 10.11 4.59 -10.06
CA ASN A 161 10.48 6.01 -10.24
C ASN A 161 10.29 6.52 -11.68
N ASN A 162 9.91 5.66 -12.61
CA ASN A 162 9.62 6.03 -13.99
C ASN A 162 8.10 6.02 -14.24
N LYS A 163 7.51 7.21 -14.46
CA LYS A 163 6.07 7.37 -14.67
C LYS A 163 5.55 6.67 -15.93
N GLU A 164 6.37 6.57 -16.99
CA GLU A 164 5.98 5.85 -18.21
C GLU A 164 5.82 4.35 -17.93
N VAL A 165 6.76 3.77 -17.18
CA VAL A 165 6.66 2.36 -16.75
C VAL A 165 5.42 2.14 -15.89
N ILE A 166 5.12 3.06 -14.97
CA ILE A 166 3.88 3.02 -14.18
C ILE A 166 2.67 3.09 -15.10
N LYS A 167 2.65 4.01 -16.07
CA LYS A 167 1.55 4.17 -17.01
C LYS A 167 1.28 2.88 -17.80
N GLU A 168 2.32 2.25 -18.32
CA GLU A 168 2.22 0.96 -19.00
C GLU A 168 1.70 -0.15 -18.09
N GLY A 169 2.23 -0.25 -16.87
CA GLY A 169 1.79 -1.21 -15.85
C GLY A 169 0.34 -1.00 -15.43
N MET A 170 -0.14 0.25 -15.46
CA MET A 170 -1.54 0.65 -15.25
C MET A 170 -2.36 0.58 -16.56
N LYS A 171 -1.89 -0.12 -17.59
CA LYS A 171 -2.60 -0.36 -18.86
C LYS A 171 -3.01 0.91 -19.59
N ASN A 172 -2.23 2.00 -19.44
CA ASN A 172 -2.47 3.33 -19.99
C ASN A 172 -3.81 3.96 -19.56
N GLU A 173 -4.37 3.52 -18.43
CA GLU A 173 -5.62 4.08 -17.91
C GLU A 173 -5.43 5.44 -17.21
N PHE A 174 -4.24 5.72 -16.67
CA PHE A 174 -3.92 6.99 -16.04
C PHE A 174 -3.05 7.86 -16.95
N GLU A 175 -3.35 9.16 -16.99
CA GLU A 175 -2.46 10.14 -17.60
C GLU A 175 -1.27 10.43 -16.67
N LEU A 176 -0.14 10.87 -17.25
CA LEU A 176 1.11 11.08 -16.50
C LEU A 176 0.98 12.07 -15.33
N GLU A 177 0.08 13.04 -15.48
CA GLU A 177 -0.23 14.05 -14.46
C GLU A 177 -0.90 13.45 -13.22
N HIS A 178 -1.63 12.34 -13.37
CA HIS A 178 -2.27 11.59 -12.27
C HIS A 178 -1.43 10.42 -11.76
N ILE A 179 -0.20 10.27 -12.26
CA ILE A 179 0.75 9.27 -11.78
C ILE A 179 1.75 9.92 -10.82
N MET A 180 1.93 9.30 -9.68
CA MET A 180 2.88 9.72 -8.64
C MET A 180 3.87 8.60 -8.36
N THR A 181 5.14 8.94 -8.21
CA THR A 181 6.18 8.03 -7.74
C THR A 181 6.28 8.05 -6.22
N GLY A 182 6.88 7.03 -5.61
CA GLY A 182 7.14 7.01 -4.17
C GLY A 182 8.06 8.15 -3.73
N LYS A 183 8.98 8.57 -4.59
CA LYS A 183 9.86 9.70 -4.33
C LYS A 183 9.07 11.02 -4.25
N GLU A 184 8.20 11.29 -5.22
CA GLU A 184 7.33 12.47 -5.21
C GLU A 184 6.38 12.48 -4.00
N LEU A 185 5.82 11.32 -3.64
CA LEU A 185 4.99 11.20 -2.44
C LEU A 185 5.78 11.55 -1.17
N CYS A 186 6.98 11.03 -1.03
CA CYS A 186 7.86 11.32 0.11
C CYS A 186 8.26 12.79 0.17
N GLU A 187 8.56 13.43 -0.97
CA GLU A 187 8.84 14.87 -1.05
C GLU A 187 7.65 15.71 -0.57
N ILE A 188 6.42 15.38 -0.98
CA ILE A 188 5.20 16.07 -0.53
C ILE A 188 4.99 15.91 0.98
N LEU A 189 5.29 14.72 1.52
CA LEU A 189 5.13 14.40 2.95
C LEU A 189 6.34 14.85 3.81
N ASN A 190 7.38 15.39 3.19
CA ASN A 190 8.65 15.74 3.84
C ASN A 190 9.30 14.53 4.55
N ILE A 191 9.31 13.39 3.88
CA ILE A 191 9.92 12.14 4.32
C ILE A 191 11.15 11.86 3.45
N GLU A 192 12.23 11.37 4.07
CA GLU A 192 13.41 10.92 3.32
C GLU A 192 13.09 9.56 2.64
N TYR A 193 12.94 9.58 1.30
CA TYR A 193 12.59 8.39 0.52
C TYR A 193 13.59 7.25 0.70
N GLN A 194 14.90 7.58 0.74
CA GLN A 194 15.95 6.57 0.89
C GLN A 194 15.91 5.88 2.25
N GLU A 195 15.46 6.56 3.31
CA GLU A 195 15.26 5.95 4.61
C GLU A 195 14.20 4.83 4.55
N ILE A 196 13.07 5.11 3.88
CA ILE A 196 12.02 4.10 3.68
C ILE A 196 12.56 2.89 2.91
N LEU A 197 13.32 3.12 1.83
CA LEU A 197 13.91 2.04 1.05
C LEU A 197 14.90 1.20 1.87
N ASN A 198 15.74 1.84 2.70
CA ASN A 198 16.72 1.15 3.54
C ASN A 198 16.05 0.25 4.58
N ILE A 199 14.99 0.72 5.23
CA ILE A 199 14.20 -0.09 6.17
C ILE A 199 13.62 -1.30 5.44
N ARG A 200 13.03 -1.09 4.27
CA ARG A 200 12.43 -2.17 3.47
C ARG A 200 13.46 -3.18 2.96
N LYS A 201 14.65 -2.72 2.59
CA LYS A 201 15.76 -3.59 2.18
C LYS A 201 16.19 -4.52 3.32
N LYS A 202 16.33 -3.99 4.54
CA LYS A 202 16.64 -4.82 5.72
C LYS A 202 15.57 -5.89 5.98
N ASP A 203 14.29 -5.53 5.88
CA ASP A 203 13.20 -6.49 6.04
C ASP A 203 13.19 -7.55 4.94
N MET A 204 13.62 -7.23 3.70
CA MET A 204 13.80 -8.21 2.62
C MET A 204 14.90 -9.22 2.95
N GLU A 205 16.03 -8.76 3.46
CA GLU A 205 17.15 -9.63 3.89
C GLU A 205 16.70 -10.57 5.03
N ASP A 206 16.01 -10.05 6.04
CA ASP A 206 15.42 -10.83 7.14
C ASP A 206 14.43 -11.88 6.60
N ASN A 207 13.57 -11.53 5.67
CA ASN A 207 12.59 -12.43 5.06
C ASN A 207 13.27 -13.52 4.24
N PHE A 208 14.30 -13.19 3.48
CA PHE A 208 15.07 -14.15 2.69
C PHE A 208 15.75 -15.19 3.59
N ASN A 209 16.47 -14.73 4.61
CA ASN A 209 17.15 -15.61 5.55
C ASN A 209 16.15 -16.54 6.27
N TYR A 210 15.07 -15.96 6.79
CA TYR A 210 14.01 -16.72 7.44
C TYR A 210 13.40 -17.78 6.50
N PHE A 211 13.12 -17.41 5.25
CA PHE A 211 12.56 -18.36 4.27
C PHE A 211 13.49 -19.53 4.02
N ILE A 212 14.79 -19.29 3.81
CA ILE A 212 15.78 -20.35 3.59
C ILE A 212 15.92 -21.24 4.83
N GLU A 213 15.99 -20.67 6.03
CA GLU A 213 16.05 -21.45 7.27
C GLU A 213 14.83 -22.36 7.45
N GLU A 214 13.62 -21.85 7.24
CA GLU A 214 12.41 -22.66 7.33
C GLU A 214 12.31 -23.72 6.24
N LEU A 215 12.75 -23.39 5.03
CA LEU A 215 12.79 -24.33 3.90
C LEU A 215 13.70 -25.53 4.20
N LEU A 216 14.88 -25.28 4.78
CA LEU A 216 15.85 -26.32 5.14
C LEU A 216 15.43 -27.17 6.35
N LYS A 217 14.46 -26.73 7.15
CA LYS A 217 13.87 -27.54 8.23
C LYS A 217 12.90 -28.61 7.72
N ILE A 218 12.44 -28.50 6.45
CA ILE A 218 11.53 -29.49 5.85
C ILE A 218 12.34 -30.70 5.38
N PRO A 219 12.17 -31.89 5.97
CA PRO A 219 13.05 -33.04 5.71
C PRO A 219 13.09 -33.44 4.22
N GLU A 220 11.94 -33.54 3.57
CA GLU A 220 11.85 -33.92 2.14
C GLU A 220 12.57 -32.92 1.22
N VAL A 221 12.50 -31.63 1.54
CA VAL A 221 13.19 -30.57 0.79
C VAL A 221 14.70 -30.70 0.98
N LEU A 222 15.16 -30.87 2.22
CA LEU A 222 16.58 -31.02 2.54
C LEU A 222 17.18 -32.23 1.84
N GLU A 223 16.50 -33.38 1.89
CA GLU A 223 16.94 -34.61 1.19
C GLU A 223 17.02 -34.38 -0.32
N LYS A 224 16.05 -33.72 -0.92
CA LYS A 224 16.05 -33.42 -2.35
C LYS A 224 17.21 -32.51 -2.76
N ILE A 225 17.49 -31.49 -1.95
CA ILE A 225 18.63 -30.58 -2.15
C ILE A 225 19.95 -31.38 -2.09
N LYS A 226 20.14 -32.24 -1.09
CA LYS A 226 21.35 -33.08 -0.97
C LYS A 226 21.53 -33.99 -2.21
N GLN A 227 20.46 -34.63 -2.68
CA GLN A 227 20.49 -35.45 -3.90
C GLN A 227 20.94 -34.62 -5.12
N ILE A 228 20.39 -33.44 -5.32
CA ILE A 228 20.75 -32.55 -6.45
C ILE A 228 22.24 -32.16 -6.35
N LEU A 229 22.69 -31.71 -5.18
CA LEU A 229 24.07 -31.28 -4.96
C LEU A 229 25.08 -32.42 -5.16
N SER A 230 24.69 -33.67 -4.89
CA SER A 230 25.58 -34.86 -5.14
C SER A 230 25.71 -35.21 -6.61
N THR A 231 24.90 -34.62 -7.49
CA THR A 231 24.92 -34.86 -8.94
C THR A 231 25.54 -33.70 -9.75
N LEU A 232 25.87 -32.58 -9.09
CA LEU A 232 26.61 -31.44 -9.63
C LEU A 232 28.11 -31.59 -9.42
#